data_4a9f736016d0d4f44afedbd4b65c5aa1
#
_entry.id   4a9f736016d0d4f44afedbd4b65c5aa1
#
_cell.length_a   1.000
_cell.length_b   1.000
_cell.length_c   1.000
_cell.angle_alpha   90.00
_cell.angle_beta   90.00
_cell.angle_gamma   90.00
#
_symmetry.space_group_name_H-M   'P 1'
#
loop_
_entity.id
_entity.type
_entity.pdbx_description
1 polymer ?
#
loop_
_entity_poly.entity_id
_entity_poly.type
_entity_poly.pdbx_seq_one_letter_code
_entity_poly.pdbx_strand_id
1 'polypeptide(L)'
;YYCHPQTLEIINLIKNNEIGEIKRIECNFGFKAKFKPSSRLFNKSLGGGAIFDLGCYPISFFMLFCKDAKKIVFKEKNLNYAKTGTDDDATATLNYNNKFVGKIHVSLKDNLKNICKIYGTKGYLKVNQPWLPNKESFIEVMSNNHFYLKTVNSGLSVYANQIEKVSNQFSNLNHDNKFNLFDIEKSL
;
A
#
# COMPACT_ATOMS: atom_id res chain seq x y z
N TYR A 1 2.12 -4.89 6.50
CA TYR A 1 3.15 -4.81 5.43
C TYR A 1 4.24 -3.77 5.76
N TYR A 2 3.90 -2.70 6.44
CA TYR A 2 4.79 -1.54 6.71
C TYR A 2 6.12 -1.92 7.39
N CYS A 3 6.08 -2.83 8.36
CA CYS A 3 7.27 -3.30 9.08
C CYS A 3 8.08 -4.38 8.33
N HIS A 4 7.60 -4.83 7.16
CA HIS A 4 8.27 -5.86 6.41
C HIS A 4 9.49 -5.31 5.65
N PRO A 5 10.63 -6.02 5.62
CA PRO A 5 11.84 -5.58 4.91
C PRO A 5 11.62 -5.18 3.45
N GLN A 6 10.66 -5.80 2.73
CA GLN A 6 10.31 -5.40 1.37
C GLN A 6 9.88 -3.93 1.29
N THR A 7 9.02 -3.46 2.20
CA THR A 7 8.58 -2.06 2.21
C THR A 7 9.72 -1.12 2.56
N LEU A 8 10.56 -1.51 3.50
CA LEU A 8 11.74 -0.73 3.88
C LEU A 8 12.74 -0.61 2.73
N GLU A 9 12.94 -1.70 1.97
CA GLU A 9 13.82 -1.69 0.78
C GLU A 9 13.25 -0.82 -0.34
N ILE A 10 11.94 -0.82 -0.59
CA ILE A 10 11.32 0.11 -1.54
C ILE A 10 11.59 1.57 -1.15
N ILE A 11 11.43 1.90 0.12
CA ILE A 11 11.71 3.25 0.63
C ILE A 11 13.19 3.59 0.45
N ASN A 12 14.09 2.63 0.70
CA ASN A 12 15.53 2.80 0.54
C ASN A 12 15.92 3.06 -0.93
N LEU A 13 15.42 2.26 -1.87
CA LEU A 13 15.66 2.45 -3.31
C LEU A 13 15.20 3.84 -3.78
N ILE A 14 14.07 4.33 -3.28
CA ILE A 14 13.57 5.66 -3.63
C ILE A 14 14.42 6.76 -2.99
N LYS A 15 14.81 6.62 -1.72
CA LYS A 15 15.70 7.58 -1.05
C LYS A 15 17.07 7.67 -1.72
N ASN A 16 17.58 6.56 -2.24
CA ASN A 16 18.84 6.49 -2.99
C ASN A 16 18.69 6.98 -4.44
N ASN A 17 17.52 7.53 -4.81
CA ASN A 17 17.25 8.08 -6.14
C ASN A 17 17.41 7.08 -7.29
N GLU A 18 17.17 5.78 -7.00
CA GLU A 18 17.35 4.68 -7.95
C GLU A 18 16.51 4.85 -9.22
N ILE A 19 15.26 5.25 -9.06
CA ILE A 19 14.33 5.51 -10.18
C ILE A 19 14.14 7.01 -10.48
N GLY A 20 14.91 7.88 -9.83
CA GLY A 20 14.71 9.32 -9.94
C GLY A 20 13.48 9.82 -9.16
N GLU A 21 12.96 10.98 -9.56
CA GLU A 21 11.74 11.55 -8.96
C GLU A 21 10.50 10.72 -9.31
N ILE A 22 9.68 10.42 -8.30
CA ILE A 22 8.41 9.73 -8.51
C ILE A 22 7.49 10.59 -9.39
N LYS A 23 6.90 9.98 -10.41
CA LYS A 23 5.89 10.59 -11.30
C LYS A 23 4.53 9.92 -11.17
N ARG A 24 4.50 8.61 -10.93
CA ARG A 24 3.24 7.85 -10.82
C ARG A 24 3.42 6.62 -9.94
N ILE A 25 2.38 6.32 -9.16
CA ILE A 25 2.25 5.07 -8.38
C ILE A 25 0.95 4.40 -8.80
N GLU A 26 1.02 3.13 -9.20
CA GLU A 26 -0.14 2.33 -9.60
C GLU A 26 -0.24 1.11 -8.69
N CYS A 27 -1.39 0.95 -8.03
CA CYS A 27 -1.63 -0.12 -7.07
C CYS A 27 -2.94 -0.83 -7.36
N ASN A 28 -2.88 -2.15 -7.42
CA ASN A 28 -4.06 -3.00 -7.52
C ASN A 28 -4.12 -3.95 -6.34
N PHE A 29 -5.29 -4.12 -5.75
CA PHE A 29 -5.54 -5.11 -4.73
C PHE A 29 -6.98 -5.61 -4.80
N GLY A 30 -7.19 -6.89 -5.08
CA GLY A 30 -8.53 -7.43 -5.14
C GLY A 30 -8.58 -8.95 -5.11
N PHE A 31 -9.67 -9.45 -4.59
CA PHE A 31 -10.02 -10.87 -4.64
C PHE A 31 -11.53 -11.03 -4.76
N LYS A 32 -11.95 -12.04 -5.50
CA LYS A 32 -13.38 -12.36 -5.65
C LYS A 32 -13.92 -12.95 -4.36
N ALA A 33 -14.59 -12.11 -3.57
CA ALA A 33 -15.27 -12.54 -2.36
C ALA A 33 -16.61 -13.21 -2.66
N LYS A 34 -16.95 -14.28 -1.93
CA LYS A 34 -18.29 -14.84 -1.98
C LYS A 34 -19.28 -13.85 -1.37
N PHE A 35 -20.26 -13.40 -2.16
CA PHE A 35 -21.27 -12.47 -1.66
C PHE A 35 -22.09 -13.08 -0.51
N LYS A 36 -22.04 -12.44 0.63
CA LYS A 36 -22.83 -12.77 1.83
C LYS A 36 -23.21 -11.47 2.54
N PRO A 37 -24.50 -11.05 2.48
CA PRO A 37 -24.93 -9.75 3.04
C PRO A 37 -24.57 -9.52 4.51
N SER A 38 -24.55 -10.59 5.32
CA SER A 38 -24.23 -10.53 6.74
C SER A 38 -22.73 -10.55 7.05
N SER A 39 -21.86 -10.76 6.05
CA SER A 39 -20.42 -10.75 6.29
C SER A 39 -19.90 -9.33 6.47
N ARG A 40 -18.77 -9.17 7.19
CA ARG A 40 -18.13 -7.87 7.38
C ARG A 40 -17.79 -7.17 6.06
N LEU A 41 -17.54 -7.93 4.98
CA LEU A 41 -17.17 -7.36 3.67
C LEU A 41 -18.33 -6.66 2.97
N PHE A 42 -19.57 -7.13 3.17
CA PHE A 42 -20.75 -6.65 2.46
C PHE A 42 -21.80 -6.03 3.39
N ASN A 43 -21.53 -5.90 4.67
CA ASN A 43 -22.45 -5.28 5.63
C ASN A 43 -22.02 -3.85 5.94
N LYS A 44 -22.83 -2.88 5.52
CA LYS A 44 -22.55 -1.45 5.69
C LYS A 44 -22.40 -1.04 7.17
N SER A 45 -23.19 -1.62 8.07
CA SER A 45 -23.11 -1.33 9.51
C SER A 45 -21.82 -1.84 10.17
N LEU A 46 -21.13 -2.79 9.52
CA LEU A 46 -19.85 -3.32 9.97
C LEU A 46 -18.66 -2.68 9.25
N GLY A 47 -18.86 -1.58 8.51
CA GLY A 47 -17.81 -0.93 7.74
C GLY A 47 -17.40 -1.73 6.50
N GLY A 48 -18.33 -2.48 5.90
CA GLY A 48 -18.05 -3.25 4.67
C GLY A 48 -17.78 -2.35 3.47
N GLY A 49 -17.09 -2.93 2.49
CA GLY A 49 -16.74 -2.29 1.22
C GLY A 49 -15.28 -2.53 0.82
N ALA A 50 -15.02 -2.52 -0.49
CA ALA A 50 -13.67 -2.70 -1.03
C ALA A 50 -12.72 -1.60 -0.59
N ILE A 51 -13.19 -0.37 -0.46
CA ILE A 51 -12.38 0.76 -0.01
C ILE A 51 -11.93 0.56 1.44
N PHE A 52 -12.85 0.22 2.35
CA PHE A 52 -12.49 0.03 3.75
C PHE A 52 -11.65 -1.21 4.00
N ASP A 53 -11.94 -2.32 3.31
CA ASP A 53 -11.21 -3.58 3.53
C ASP A 53 -9.85 -3.62 2.80
N LEU A 54 -9.79 -3.11 1.58
CA LEU A 54 -8.61 -3.21 0.71
C LEU A 54 -7.96 -1.86 0.41
N GLY A 55 -8.75 -0.79 0.28
CA GLY A 55 -8.27 0.53 -0.17
C GLY A 55 -7.30 1.18 0.82
N CYS A 56 -7.41 0.87 2.12
CA CYS A 56 -6.48 1.35 3.14
C CYS A 56 -5.01 0.96 2.84
N TYR A 57 -4.75 -0.17 2.19
CA TYR A 57 -3.40 -0.61 1.84
C TYR A 57 -2.74 0.26 0.76
N PRO A 58 -3.31 0.40 -0.46
CA PRO A 58 -2.72 1.24 -1.49
C PRO A 58 -2.73 2.73 -1.13
N ILE A 59 -3.73 3.22 -0.38
CA ILE A 59 -3.77 4.61 0.07
C ILE A 59 -2.62 4.87 1.05
N SER A 60 -2.48 4.05 2.10
CA SER A 60 -1.38 4.22 3.05
C SER A 60 0.00 4.04 2.40
N PHE A 61 0.12 3.16 1.40
CA PHE A 61 1.37 3.02 0.64
C PHE A 61 1.70 4.28 -0.18
N PHE A 62 0.71 4.85 -0.87
CA PHE A 62 0.87 6.12 -1.57
C PHE A 62 1.33 7.24 -0.62
N MET A 63 0.76 7.27 0.59
CA MET A 63 1.08 8.27 1.62
C MET A 63 2.51 8.18 2.14
N LEU A 64 3.18 7.01 2.05
CA LEU A 64 4.60 6.87 2.42
C LEU A 64 5.52 7.86 1.68
N PHE A 65 5.12 8.25 0.48
CA PHE A 65 5.89 9.15 -0.39
C PHE A 65 5.39 10.59 -0.36
N CYS A 66 4.35 10.86 0.43
CA CYS A 66 3.76 12.17 0.63
C CYS A 66 4.31 12.79 1.93
N LYS A 67 4.89 13.99 1.85
CA LYS A 67 5.36 14.71 3.05
C LYS A 67 4.21 15.30 3.88
N ASP A 68 3.08 15.57 3.23
CA ASP A 68 1.92 16.23 3.81
C ASP A 68 0.65 15.68 3.16
N ALA A 69 -0.11 14.89 3.93
CA ALA A 69 -1.34 14.27 3.45
C ALA A 69 -2.42 15.28 3.03
N LYS A 70 -2.43 16.48 3.63
CA LYS A 70 -3.39 17.56 3.29
C LYS A 70 -3.23 18.07 1.86
N LYS A 71 -2.11 17.76 1.20
CA LYS A 71 -1.85 18.11 -0.21
C LYS A 71 -2.27 17.03 -1.20
N ILE A 72 -2.92 15.97 -0.73
CA ILE A 72 -3.49 14.92 -1.58
C ILE A 72 -4.88 15.35 -2.02
N VAL A 73 -5.13 15.33 -3.32
CA VAL A 73 -6.41 15.66 -3.92
C VAL A 73 -6.92 14.49 -4.74
N PHE A 74 -8.16 14.08 -4.51
CA PHE A 74 -8.85 13.12 -5.36
C PHE A 74 -9.25 13.82 -6.67
N LYS A 75 -8.84 13.28 -7.81
CA LYS A 75 -9.16 13.80 -9.15
C LYS A 75 -10.34 13.07 -9.77
N GLU A 76 -10.34 11.76 -9.66
CA GLU A 76 -11.36 10.89 -10.25
C GLU A 76 -11.64 9.73 -9.31
N LYS A 77 -12.88 9.30 -9.27
CA LYS A 77 -13.30 8.09 -8.56
C LYS A 77 -14.43 7.41 -9.31
N ASN A 78 -14.37 6.09 -9.41
CA ASN A 78 -15.48 5.27 -9.88
C ASN A 78 -15.76 4.20 -8.84
N LEU A 79 -17.03 4.02 -8.50
CA LEU A 79 -17.48 3.08 -7.49
C LEU A 79 -18.58 2.19 -8.09
N ASN A 80 -18.42 0.89 -7.96
CA ASN A 80 -19.47 -0.08 -8.16
C ASN A 80 -19.96 -0.57 -6.81
N TYR A 81 -21.24 -0.91 -6.72
CA TYR A 81 -21.86 -1.27 -5.46
C TYR A 81 -22.48 -2.66 -5.52
N ALA A 82 -22.26 -3.43 -4.47
CA ALA A 82 -22.96 -4.66 -4.19
C ALA A 82 -24.45 -4.39 -3.85
N LYS A 83 -25.29 -5.43 -3.85
CA LYS A 83 -26.72 -5.34 -3.51
C LYS A 83 -26.99 -4.79 -2.11
N THR A 84 -26.03 -4.79 -1.22
CA THR A 84 -26.11 -4.24 0.14
C THR A 84 -25.81 -2.74 0.22
N GLY A 85 -25.41 -2.12 -0.92
CA GLY A 85 -25.03 -0.71 -0.97
C GLY A 85 -23.61 -0.42 -0.45
N THR A 86 -22.81 -1.46 -0.19
CA THR A 86 -21.35 -1.31 0.02
C THR A 86 -20.64 -1.31 -1.34
N ASP A 87 -19.54 -0.58 -1.46
CA ASP A 87 -18.72 -0.64 -2.67
C ASP A 87 -18.06 -2.03 -2.77
N ASP A 88 -18.10 -2.65 -3.96
CA ASP A 88 -17.48 -3.94 -4.22
C ASP A 88 -16.34 -3.86 -5.26
N ASP A 89 -16.24 -2.74 -5.96
CA ASP A 89 -15.14 -2.40 -6.85
C ASP A 89 -14.95 -0.89 -6.87
N ALA A 90 -13.71 -0.42 -6.72
CA ALA A 90 -13.42 0.99 -6.65
C ALA A 90 -12.10 1.34 -7.34
N THR A 91 -12.12 2.38 -8.17
CA THR A 91 -10.92 3.01 -8.71
C THR A 91 -10.83 4.47 -8.28
N ALA A 92 -9.61 4.93 -8.02
CA ALA A 92 -9.37 6.33 -7.69
C ALA A 92 -8.06 6.83 -8.31
N THR A 93 -8.05 8.11 -8.70
CA THR A 93 -6.84 8.85 -9.06
C THR A 93 -6.58 9.91 -7.99
N LEU A 94 -5.43 9.81 -7.35
CA LEU A 94 -4.92 10.73 -6.35
C LEU A 94 -3.88 11.64 -6.99
N ASN A 95 -3.86 12.92 -6.62
CA ASN A 95 -2.81 13.85 -7.03
C ASN A 95 -2.13 14.41 -5.78
N TYR A 96 -0.82 14.27 -5.69
CA TYR A 96 -0.05 14.86 -4.61
C TYR A 96 0.66 16.13 -5.08
N ASN A 97 0.05 17.28 -4.78
CA ASN A 97 0.64 18.61 -4.98
C ASN A 97 1.24 18.82 -6.39
N ASN A 98 0.61 18.25 -7.43
CA ASN A 98 1.09 18.22 -8.82
C ASN A 98 2.50 17.62 -9.02
N LYS A 99 3.04 16.92 -8.03
CA LYS A 99 4.35 16.27 -8.13
C LYS A 99 4.24 14.89 -8.74
N PHE A 100 3.30 14.08 -8.25
CA PHE A 100 3.02 12.75 -8.79
C PHE A 100 1.57 12.35 -8.58
N VAL A 101 1.13 11.35 -9.31
CA VAL A 101 -0.22 10.81 -9.24
C VAL A 101 -0.22 9.38 -8.73
N GLY A 102 -1.27 9.01 -8.00
CA GLY A 102 -1.58 7.64 -7.62
C GLY A 102 -2.79 7.14 -8.39
N LYS A 103 -2.71 5.93 -8.95
CA LYS A 103 -3.86 5.20 -9.50
C LYS A 103 -4.09 3.98 -8.63
N ILE A 104 -5.28 3.86 -8.08
CA ILE A 104 -5.64 2.79 -7.16
C ILE A 104 -6.83 2.05 -7.74
N HIS A 105 -6.77 0.72 -7.74
CA HIS A 105 -7.90 -0.15 -8.05
C HIS A 105 -8.01 -1.22 -6.96
N VAL A 106 -9.16 -1.30 -6.31
CA VAL A 106 -9.47 -2.33 -5.30
C VAL A 106 -10.79 -3.00 -5.62
N SER A 107 -10.87 -4.32 -5.42
CA SER A 107 -12.06 -5.09 -5.79
C SER A 107 -12.31 -6.26 -4.84
N LEU A 108 -13.55 -6.41 -4.39
CA LEU A 108 -14.13 -7.61 -3.78
C LEU A 108 -14.88 -8.47 -4.81
N LYS A 109 -15.03 -7.96 -6.03
CA LYS A 109 -15.76 -8.59 -7.13
C LYS A 109 -14.85 -9.40 -8.04
N ASP A 110 -13.62 -8.92 -8.26
CA ASP A 110 -12.69 -9.51 -9.19
C ASP A 110 -11.34 -9.84 -8.55
N ASN A 111 -10.69 -10.92 -9.04
CA ASN A 111 -9.33 -11.25 -8.65
C ASN A 111 -8.36 -10.31 -9.39
N LEU A 112 -7.92 -9.26 -8.74
CA LEU A 112 -6.89 -8.38 -9.27
C LEU A 112 -5.50 -8.93 -8.96
N LYS A 113 -4.53 -8.63 -9.81
CA LYS A 113 -3.13 -8.90 -9.49
C LYS A 113 -2.74 -8.00 -8.32
N ASN A 114 -2.23 -8.61 -7.23
CA ASN A 114 -1.72 -7.88 -6.08
C ASN A 114 -0.33 -7.31 -6.41
N ILE A 115 -0.30 -6.13 -7.02
CA ILE A 115 0.91 -5.50 -7.57
C ILE A 115 0.89 -3.99 -7.28
N CYS A 116 2.09 -3.46 -6.99
CA CYS A 116 2.35 -2.03 -7.02
C CYS A 116 3.47 -1.72 -8.02
N LYS A 117 3.30 -0.66 -8.82
CA LYS A 117 4.34 -0.10 -9.68
C LYS A 117 4.56 1.36 -9.33
N ILE A 118 5.83 1.73 -9.18
CA ILE A 118 6.26 3.10 -8.90
C ILE A 118 7.12 3.55 -10.09
N TYR A 119 6.65 4.54 -10.82
CA TYR A 119 7.35 5.09 -11.98
C TYR A 119 8.06 6.38 -11.57
N GLY A 120 9.31 6.46 -11.90
CA GLY A 120 10.15 7.64 -11.71
C GLY A 120 10.70 8.18 -13.01
N THR A 121 11.53 9.22 -12.92
CA THR A 121 12.16 9.86 -14.10
C THR A 121 13.28 9.03 -14.72
N LYS A 122 13.87 8.09 -13.99
CA LYS A 122 14.98 7.23 -14.44
C LYS A 122 14.57 5.77 -14.65
N GLY A 123 13.34 5.39 -14.32
CA GLY A 123 12.89 4.01 -14.40
C GLY A 123 11.67 3.70 -13.56
N TYR A 124 11.55 2.47 -13.11
CA TYR A 124 10.43 2.03 -12.27
C TYR A 124 10.83 0.92 -11.28
N LEU A 125 10.03 0.83 -10.22
CA LEU A 125 9.98 -0.34 -9.34
C LEU A 125 8.65 -1.07 -9.58
N LYS A 126 8.69 -2.42 -9.67
CA LYS A 126 7.48 -3.24 -9.63
C LYS A 126 7.58 -4.22 -8.49
N VAL A 127 6.56 -4.24 -7.66
CA VAL A 127 6.48 -5.03 -6.44
C VAL A 127 5.31 -5.99 -6.54
N ASN A 128 5.60 -7.28 -6.47
CA ASN A 128 4.58 -8.30 -6.37
C ASN A 128 4.26 -8.53 -4.88
N GLN A 129 2.98 -8.75 -4.55
CA GLN A 129 2.51 -8.96 -3.18
C GLN A 129 2.90 -7.82 -2.20
N PRO A 130 2.67 -6.53 -2.54
CA PRO A 130 3.11 -5.42 -1.70
C PRO A 130 2.44 -5.39 -0.32
N TRP A 131 1.22 -5.93 -0.20
CA TRP A 131 0.43 -5.90 1.03
C TRP A 131 0.59 -7.15 1.89
N LEU A 132 0.87 -8.28 1.24
CA LEU A 132 1.05 -9.59 1.87
C LEU A 132 2.37 -10.20 1.37
N PRO A 133 3.51 -9.57 1.65
CA PRO A 133 4.80 -10.03 1.17
C PRO A 133 5.16 -11.39 1.78
N ASN A 134 5.78 -12.24 0.97
CA ASN A 134 6.32 -13.52 1.40
C ASN A 134 7.63 -13.31 2.20
N LYS A 135 8.07 -14.34 2.93
CA LYS A 135 9.35 -14.34 3.63
C LYS A 135 10.53 -14.04 2.70
N GLU A 136 10.48 -14.54 1.49
CA GLU A 136 11.34 -14.18 0.38
C GLU A 136 10.51 -13.46 -0.66
N SER A 137 10.92 -12.28 -1.06
CA SER A 137 10.22 -11.42 -2.01
C SER A 137 11.18 -10.74 -2.96
N PHE A 138 10.65 -10.26 -4.10
CA PHE A 138 11.45 -9.67 -5.15
C PHE A 138 10.86 -8.31 -5.56
N ILE A 139 11.75 -7.36 -5.77
CA ILE A 139 11.43 -6.06 -6.37
C ILE A 139 12.09 -6.03 -7.75
N GLU A 140 11.29 -5.91 -8.81
CA GLU A 140 11.79 -5.66 -10.14
C GLU A 140 12.20 -4.18 -10.22
N VAL A 141 13.45 -3.93 -10.56
CA VAL A 141 14.02 -2.58 -10.67
C VAL A 141 14.46 -2.35 -12.10
N MET A 142 13.96 -1.27 -12.70
CA MET A 142 14.48 -0.71 -13.94
C MET A 142 15.05 0.67 -13.59
N SER A 143 16.33 0.87 -13.81
CA SER A 143 17.04 2.12 -13.53
C SER A 143 18.01 2.44 -14.68
N ASN A 144 17.85 3.59 -15.30
CA ASN A 144 18.73 4.03 -16.41
C ASN A 144 18.94 2.95 -17.50
N ASN A 145 17.85 2.28 -17.93
CA ASN A 145 17.85 1.16 -18.89
C ASN A 145 18.54 -0.12 -18.39
N HIS A 146 18.89 -0.20 -17.13
CA HIS A 146 19.41 -1.41 -16.50
C HIS A 146 18.32 -2.09 -15.69
N PHE A 147 18.04 -3.37 -15.98
CA PHE A 147 17.07 -4.20 -15.25
C PHE A 147 17.76 -5.16 -14.31
N TYR A 148 17.26 -5.24 -13.06
CA TYR A 148 17.68 -6.26 -12.11
C TYR A 148 16.56 -6.63 -11.14
N LEU A 149 16.71 -7.76 -10.47
CA LEU A 149 15.84 -8.21 -9.39
C LEU A 149 16.53 -7.99 -8.05
N LYS A 150 15.90 -7.22 -7.20
CA LYS A 150 16.33 -7.05 -5.81
C LYS A 150 15.62 -8.08 -4.96
N THR A 151 16.35 -9.06 -4.47
CA THR A 151 15.86 -10.05 -3.51
C THR A 151 15.79 -9.45 -2.11
N VAL A 152 14.70 -9.68 -1.42
CA VAL A 152 14.50 -9.29 -0.03
C VAL A 152 14.10 -10.53 0.77
N ASN A 153 14.95 -10.93 1.69
CA ASN A 153 14.69 -12.04 2.60
C ASN A 153 14.36 -11.51 4.00
N SER A 154 13.13 -11.74 4.43
CA SER A 154 12.68 -11.33 5.77
C SER A 154 12.98 -12.38 6.84
N GLY A 155 13.04 -13.67 6.47
CA GLY A 155 13.07 -14.77 7.45
C GLY A 155 11.75 -14.95 8.22
N LEU A 156 10.98 -13.88 8.37
CA LEU A 156 9.73 -13.84 9.15
C LEU A 156 8.51 -13.57 8.24
N SER A 157 7.32 -13.97 8.70
CA SER A 157 6.06 -13.60 8.05
C SER A 157 5.76 -12.11 8.25
N VAL A 158 4.83 -11.55 7.45
CA VAL A 158 4.44 -10.15 7.57
C VAL A 158 3.96 -9.77 8.98
N TYR A 159 3.19 -10.65 9.63
CA TYR A 159 2.70 -10.42 10.99
C TYR A 159 3.78 -10.60 12.05
N ALA A 160 4.70 -11.56 11.88
CA ALA A 160 5.83 -11.74 12.79
C ALA A 160 6.76 -10.51 12.79
N ASN A 161 7.06 -9.94 11.61
CA ASN A 161 7.81 -8.67 11.52
C ASN A 161 7.10 -7.52 12.26
N GLN A 162 5.77 -7.46 12.20
CA GLN A 162 5.00 -6.44 12.89
C GLN A 162 5.08 -6.63 14.40
N ILE A 163 4.88 -7.86 14.90
CA ILE A 163 4.93 -8.20 16.33
C ILE A 163 6.34 -7.90 16.87
N GLU A 164 7.38 -8.35 16.20
CA GLU A 164 8.76 -8.10 16.61
C GLU A 164 9.08 -6.61 16.70
N LYS A 165 8.68 -5.82 15.67
CA LYS A 165 8.88 -4.37 15.66
C LYS A 165 8.20 -3.69 16.84
N VAL A 166 6.95 -4.06 17.13
CA VAL A 166 6.19 -3.52 18.26
C VAL A 166 6.83 -3.92 19.57
N SER A 167 7.15 -5.22 19.75
CA SER A 167 7.79 -5.75 20.96
C SER A 167 9.12 -5.05 21.28
N ASN A 168 9.97 -4.90 20.26
CA ASN A 168 11.26 -4.20 20.41
C ASN A 168 11.09 -2.73 20.78
N GLN A 169 10.07 -2.07 20.27
CA GLN A 169 9.78 -0.69 20.67
C GLN A 169 9.30 -0.61 22.13
N PHE A 170 8.42 -1.51 22.58
CA PHE A 170 8.00 -1.57 23.99
C PHE A 170 9.16 -1.86 24.93
N SER A 171 10.07 -2.76 24.57
CA SER A 171 11.24 -3.10 25.37
C SER A 171 12.25 -1.93 25.50
N ASN A 172 12.25 -1.01 24.52
CA ASN A 172 13.14 0.15 24.46
C ASN A 172 12.46 1.46 24.90
N LEU A 173 11.19 1.41 25.34
CA LEU A 173 10.48 2.58 25.85
C LEU A 173 11.02 2.92 27.25
N ASN A 174 11.92 3.89 27.37
CA ASN A 174 12.00 4.73 28.54
C ASN A 174 10.73 5.59 28.59
N HIS A 175 10.19 5.87 29.75
CA HIS A 175 8.87 6.45 30.03
C HIS A 175 8.50 7.73 29.24
N ASP A 176 9.44 8.35 28.49
CA ASP A 176 9.25 9.60 27.75
C ASP A 176 9.16 9.47 26.22
N ASN A 177 9.31 8.26 25.65
CA ASN A 177 9.25 8.08 24.20
C ASN A 177 7.84 7.70 23.73
N LYS A 178 7.18 8.61 23.03
CA LYS A 178 5.90 8.33 22.36
C LYS A 178 6.05 7.20 21.34
N PHE A 179 5.15 6.23 21.43
CA PHE A 179 5.01 5.13 20.49
C PHE A 179 4.59 5.68 19.10
N ASN A 180 5.47 5.60 18.12
CA ASN A 180 5.26 6.22 16.81
C ASN A 180 5.49 5.21 15.69
N LEU A 181 4.70 4.11 15.64
CA LEU A 181 4.78 3.13 14.55
C LEU A 181 4.12 3.62 13.26
N PHE A 182 3.07 4.39 13.40
CA PHE A 182 2.31 4.97 12.30
C PHE A 182 1.60 6.20 12.84
N ASP A 183 1.77 7.31 12.18
CA ASP A 183 1.02 8.51 12.52
C ASP A 183 -0.42 8.34 12.00
N ILE A 184 -1.33 7.96 12.89
CA ILE A 184 -2.75 7.69 12.58
C ILE A 184 -3.39 8.92 11.93
N GLU A 185 -2.98 10.14 12.32
CA GLU A 185 -3.47 11.37 11.71
C GLU A 185 -3.09 11.51 10.22
N LYS A 186 -2.06 10.82 9.76
CA LYS A 186 -1.68 10.77 8.34
C LYS A 186 -2.46 9.76 7.54
N SER A 187 -3.16 8.83 8.18
CA SER A 187 -3.91 7.76 7.51
C SER A 187 -5.42 7.99 7.47
N LEU A 188 -5.93 8.96 8.21
CA LEU A 188 -7.31 9.44 8.20
C LEU A 188 -7.47 10.67 7.30
#